data_e13409df73ff5bdef9b91b7e1f2f276e
#
_entry.id   e13409df73ff5bdef9b91b7e1f2f276e
#
_cell.length_a   1.000
_cell.length_b   1.000
_cell.length_c   1.000
_cell.angle_alpha   90.00
_cell.angle_beta   90.00
_cell.angle_gamma   90.00
#
_symmetry.space_group_name_H-M   'P 1'
#
loop_
_entity.id
_entity.type
_entity.pdbx_description
1 polymer ?
#
loop_
_entity_poly.entity_id
_entity_poly.type
_entity_poly.pdbx_seq_one_letter_code
_entity_poly.pdbx_strand_id
1 'polypeptide(L)'
;LGRNVEKTKLIERAKGVMMMPIEKRGILREIIGIEAALSVRGITDLQTTIRLNEILEPLPKGGRYLGFLFAEGKDQDMVKKVLKKAWSKIEVVYEKF
;
A
#
# COMPACT_ATOMS: atom_id res chain seq x y z
N LEU A 1 32.71 -0.70 15.58
CA LEU A 1 32.31 -0.45 15.19
C LEU A 1 32.19 -0.21 14.75
N GLY A 2 32.22 -0.22 14.75
CA GLY A 2 31.61 0.14 14.08
C GLY A 2 31.40 -0.03 13.78
N ARG A 3 31.32 -0.17 13.93
CA ARG A 3 30.78 -0.21 13.44
C ARG A 3 30.29 -0.10 12.97
N ASN A 4 30.01 -0.25 12.85
CA ASN A 4 29.25 0.02 12.21
C ASN A 4 28.97 0.37 11.83
N VAL A 5 28.99 0.55 12.34
CA VAL A 5 28.47 1.12 11.81
C VAL A 5 28.55 1.29 11.07
N GLU A 6 28.45 1.36 10.81
CA GLU A 6 28.34 1.53 9.88
C GLU A 6 27.76 1.30 9.24
N LYS A 7 27.50 0.83 9.00
CA LYS A 7 26.68 0.50 8.36
C LYS A 7 25.66 1.06 8.32
N THR A 8 25.44 1.25 8.92
CA THR A 8 24.33 1.76 9.17
C THR A 8 24.08 2.88 8.43
N LYS A 9 24.83 3.69 8.29
CA LYS A 9 24.60 4.77 7.62
C LYS A 9 24.12 4.54 6.34
N LEU A 10 24.67 3.76 5.79
CA LEU A 10 24.30 3.49 4.51
C LEU A 10 23.01 3.04 4.54
N ILE A 11 22.53 2.72 5.59
CA ILE A 11 21.34 2.15 5.59
C ILE A 11 20.28 3.07 5.74
N GLU A 12 20.49 4.28 5.77
CA GLU A 12 19.40 5.14 5.85
C GLU A 12 18.70 5.19 4.56
N ARG A 13 17.56 4.58 4.51
CA ARG A 13 16.70 4.58 3.37
C ARG A 13 15.42 5.26 3.75
N ALA A 14 14.79 5.95 2.79
CA ALA A 14 13.49 6.54 3.03
C ALA A 14 12.45 5.44 3.06
N LYS A 15 11.50 5.57 3.95
CA LYS A 15 10.40 4.61 4.07
C LYS A 15 9.10 5.38 4.00
N GLY A 16 8.06 4.73 3.52
CA GLY A 16 6.76 5.36 3.44
C GLY A 16 5.64 4.35 3.47
N VAL A 17 4.47 4.87 3.74
CA VAL A 17 3.26 4.06 3.76
C VAL A 17 2.21 4.81 2.95
N MET A 18 1.44 4.07 2.18
CA MET A 18 0.31 4.62 1.47
C MET A 18 -0.94 3.98 2.01
N MET A 19 -1.91 4.79 2.41
CA MET A 19 -3.20 4.29 2.84
C MET A 19 -4.02 4.12 1.58
N MET A 20 -4.37 2.86 1.27
CA MET A 20 -5.13 2.55 0.06
C MET A 20 -6.57 3.01 0.24
N PRO A 21 -7.04 3.92 -0.62
CA PRO A 21 -8.37 4.51 -0.40
C PRO A 21 -9.50 3.59 -0.83
N ILE A 22 -10.65 3.78 -0.20
CA ILE A 22 -11.89 3.18 -0.65
C ILE A 22 -12.53 4.22 -1.53
N GLU A 23 -12.57 3.97 -2.82
CA GLU A 23 -13.02 4.98 -3.78
C GLU A 23 -14.49 4.90 -4.11
N LYS A 24 -15.11 3.77 -3.86
CA LYS A 24 -16.53 3.58 -4.20
C LYS A 24 -17.24 2.84 -3.08
N ARG A 25 -18.52 3.13 -2.95
CA ARG A 25 -19.35 2.43 -1.99
C ARG A 25 -19.82 1.12 -2.61
N GLY A 26 -19.78 0.05 -1.85
CA GLY A 26 -20.23 -1.25 -2.34
C GLY A 26 -19.74 -2.36 -1.45
N ILE A 27 -19.96 -3.59 -1.90
CA ILE A 27 -19.50 -4.76 -1.18
C ILE A 27 -18.21 -5.22 -1.84
N LEU A 28 -17.17 -5.42 -1.05
CA LEU A 28 -15.88 -5.84 -1.59
C LEU A 28 -15.97 -7.30 -2.02
N ARG A 29 -15.74 -7.55 -3.30
CA ARG A 29 -15.79 -8.91 -3.82
C ARG A 29 -14.42 -9.49 -4.07
N GLU A 30 -13.48 -8.66 -4.52
CA GLU A 30 -12.16 -9.16 -4.83
C GLU A 30 -11.16 -8.02 -4.89
N ILE A 31 -9.91 -8.29 -4.57
CA ILE A 31 -8.83 -7.36 -4.78
C ILE A 31 -7.84 -8.08 -5.69
N ILE A 32 -7.69 -7.57 -6.90
CA ILE A 32 -6.84 -8.19 -7.91
C ILE A 32 -5.52 -7.44 -7.97
N GLY A 33 -4.44 -8.17 -8.19
CA GLY A 33 -3.14 -7.54 -8.40
C GLY A 33 -2.29 -7.38 -7.16
N ILE A 34 -2.69 -8.01 -6.05
CA ILE A 34 -1.89 -7.94 -4.83
C ILE A 34 -0.48 -8.46 -5.07
N GLU A 35 -0.35 -9.60 -5.75
CA GLU A 35 0.97 -10.15 -6.01
C GLU A 35 1.78 -9.27 -6.94
N ALA A 36 1.11 -8.67 -7.93
CA ALA A 36 1.79 -7.76 -8.84
C ALA A 36 2.29 -6.54 -8.08
N ALA A 37 1.49 -6.02 -7.16
CA ALA A 37 1.89 -4.88 -6.35
C ALA A 37 3.08 -5.24 -5.45
N LEU A 38 3.02 -6.42 -4.83
CA LEU A 38 4.12 -6.86 -3.98
C LEU A 38 5.40 -7.10 -4.77
N SER A 39 5.28 -7.35 -6.07
CA SER A 39 6.43 -7.57 -6.92
C SER A 39 7.11 -6.27 -7.35
N VAL A 40 6.49 -5.13 -7.11
CA VAL A 40 7.10 -3.86 -7.47
C VAL A 40 8.33 -3.65 -6.60
N ARG A 41 9.45 -3.36 -7.24
CA ARG A 41 10.70 -3.19 -6.51
C ARG A 41 10.58 -2.01 -5.57
N GLY A 42 10.87 -2.21 -4.31
CA GLY A 42 10.76 -1.20 -3.27
C GLY A 42 9.57 -1.41 -2.35
N ILE A 43 8.60 -2.22 -2.74
CA ILE A 43 7.49 -2.54 -1.85
C ILE A 43 7.96 -3.58 -0.84
N THR A 44 7.75 -3.30 0.43
CA THR A 44 8.18 -4.19 1.50
C THR A 44 7.02 -4.99 2.09
N ASP A 45 5.79 -4.48 2.01
CA ASP A 45 4.65 -5.20 2.56
C ASP A 45 3.36 -4.59 2.03
N LEU A 46 2.29 -5.34 2.15
CA LEU A 46 0.95 -4.89 1.81
C LEU A 46 -0.01 -5.54 2.80
N GLN A 47 -0.82 -4.74 3.45
CA GLN A 47 -1.78 -5.25 4.42
C GLN A 47 -3.16 -4.74 4.06
N THR A 48 -4.17 -5.60 4.16
CA THR A 48 -5.55 -5.21 3.95
C THR A 48 -6.25 -5.21 5.29
N THR A 49 -7.15 -4.25 5.48
CA THR A 49 -7.88 -4.14 6.74
C THR A 49 -9.35 -4.48 6.57
N ILE A 50 -9.79 -4.76 5.35
CA ILE A 50 -11.18 -5.07 5.05
C ILE A 50 -11.25 -6.45 4.45
N ARG A 51 -12.19 -7.25 4.92
CA ARG A 51 -12.36 -8.60 4.42
C ARG A 51 -13.29 -8.62 3.22
N LEU A 52 -13.20 -9.68 2.44
CA LEU A 52 -14.14 -9.86 1.34
C LEU A 52 -15.57 -9.92 1.90
N ASN A 53 -16.46 -9.36 1.13
CA ASN A 53 -17.89 -9.26 1.46
C ASN A 53 -18.23 -8.22 2.52
N GLU A 54 -17.26 -7.42 2.94
CA GLU A 54 -17.57 -6.30 3.82
C GLU A 54 -18.02 -5.11 2.98
N ILE A 55 -18.78 -4.24 3.60
CA ILE A 55 -19.27 -3.04 2.95
C ILE A 55 -18.20 -1.98 2.99
N LEU A 56 -17.92 -1.38 1.84
CA LEU A 56 -16.94 -0.31 1.72
C LEU A 56 -17.66 1.03 1.68
N GLU A 57 -17.13 2.00 2.41
CA GLU A 57 -17.65 3.37 2.40
C GLU A 57 -16.49 4.33 2.25
N PRO A 58 -16.53 5.21 1.24
CA PRO A 58 -15.46 6.20 1.07
C PRO A 58 -15.50 7.22 2.19
N LEU A 59 -14.34 7.85 2.44
CA LEU A 59 -14.30 8.98 3.36
C LEU A 59 -15.11 10.12 2.76
N PRO A 60 -15.72 10.98 3.58
CA PRO A 60 -15.56 11.02 5.04
C PRO A 60 -16.55 10.17 5.82
N LYS A 61 -17.51 9.53 5.15
CA LYS A 61 -18.47 8.73 5.88
C LYS A 61 -17.86 7.51 6.52
N GLY A 62 -17.05 6.80 5.76
CA GLY A 62 -16.37 5.65 6.31
C GLY A 62 -15.13 6.11 7.07
N GLY A 63 -14.72 5.39 8.08
CA GLY A 63 -13.53 5.72 8.84
C GLY A 63 -12.39 4.75 8.57
N ARG A 64 -12.45 4.01 7.47
CA ARG A 64 -11.48 2.96 7.22
C ARG A 64 -10.84 3.12 5.86
N TYR A 65 -9.66 2.56 5.72
CA TYR A 65 -8.99 2.45 4.44
C TYR A 65 -9.02 0.99 4.01
N LEU A 66 -8.83 0.76 2.72
CA LEU A 66 -8.80 -0.59 2.19
C LEU A 66 -7.61 -1.36 2.78
N GLY A 67 -6.53 -0.68 3.02
CA GLY A 67 -5.34 -1.27 3.59
C GLY A 67 -4.16 -0.34 3.46
N PHE A 68 -2.96 -0.90 3.58
CA PHE A 68 -1.74 -0.11 3.57
C PHE A 68 -0.68 -0.76 2.69
N LEU A 69 0.04 0.08 1.95
CA LEU A 69 1.21 -0.34 1.19
C LEU A 69 2.43 0.25 1.85
N PHE A 70 3.45 -0.57 2.04
CA PHE A 70 4.69 -0.12 2.68
C PHE A 70 5.82 -0.21 1.65
N ALA A 71 6.66 0.79 1.62
CA ALA A 71 7.76 0.85 0.67
C ALA A 71 8.99 1.46 1.28
N GLU A 72 10.15 1.16 0.68
CA GLU A 72 11.36 1.89 1.00
C GLU A 72 12.12 2.14 -0.28
N GLY A 73 12.94 3.14 -0.26
CA GLY A 73 13.72 3.52 -1.41
C GLY A 73 14.86 4.43 -1.02
N LYS A 74 15.57 4.88 -2.04
CA LYS A 74 16.74 5.71 -1.85
C LYS A 74 16.38 7.05 -1.23
N ASP A 75 15.24 7.61 -1.64
CA ASP A 75 14.78 8.89 -1.13
C ASP A 75 13.25 8.91 -1.17
N GLN A 76 12.67 10.01 -0.68
CA GLN A 76 11.21 10.11 -0.61
C GLN A 76 10.54 10.14 -1.97
N ASP A 77 11.20 10.72 -2.98
CA ASP A 77 10.62 10.73 -4.31
C ASP A 77 10.53 9.32 -4.88
N MET A 78 11.56 8.51 -4.66
CA MET A 78 11.54 7.13 -5.08
C MET A 78 10.43 6.36 -4.38
N VAL A 79 10.28 6.56 -3.07
CA VAL A 79 9.23 5.90 -2.29
C VAL A 79 7.85 6.25 -2.84
N LYS A 80 7.61 7.53 -3.16
CA LYS A 80 6.32 7.94 -3.72
C LYS A 80 6.07 7.27 -5.06
N LYS A 81 7.08 7.18 -5.92
CA LYS A 81 6.92 6.54 -7.22
C LYS A 81 6.61 5.06 -7.07
N VAL A 82 7.29 4.40 -6.15
CA VAL A 82 7.09 2.98 -5.89
C VAL A 82 5.67 2.73 -5.41
N LEU A 83 5.20 3.54 -4.46
CA LEU A 83 3.85 3.38 -3.93
C LEU A 83 2.79 3.61 -5.01
N LYS A 84 2.97 4.62 -5.85
CA LYS A 84 2.02 4.87 -6.93
C LYS A 84 2.02 3.73 -7.93
N LYS A 85 3.20 3.22 -8.25
CA LYS A 85 3.29 2.13 -9.21
C LYS A 85 2.60 0.89 -8.67
N ALA A 86 2.82 0.57 -7.41
CA ALA A 86 2.19 -0.60 -6.81
C ALA A 86 0.68 -0.44 -6.76
N TRP A 87 0.21 0.75 -6.38
CA TRP A 87 -1.23 1.00 -6.32
C TRP A 87 -1.87 0.84 -7.71
N SER A 88 -1.16 1.23 -8.76
CA SER A 88 -1.69 1.10 -10.11
C SER A 88 -1.86 -0.35 -10.55
N LYS A 89 -1.25 -1.30 -9.84
CA LYS A 89 -1.40 -2.72 -10.15
C LYS A 89 -2.61 -3.33 -9.47
N ILE A 90 -3.23 -2.62 -8.54
CA ILE A 90 -4.33 -3.16 -7.75
C ILE A 90 -5.66 -2.75 -8.35
N GLU A 91 -6.54 -3.72 -8.49
CA GLU A 91 -7.88 -3.47 -8.97
C GLU A 91 -8.85 -3.98 -7.91
N VAL A 92 -9.78 -3.16 -7.50
CA VAL A 92 -10.75 -3.51 -6.47
C VAL A 92 -12.08 -3.78 -7.14
N VAL A 93 -12.63 -4.96 -6.93
CA VAL A 93 -13.89 -5.35 -7.52
C VAL A 93 -14.99 -5.15 -6.49
N TYR A 94 -15.95 -4.33 -6.83
CA TYR A 94 -17.06 -4.00 -5.94
C TYR A 94 -18.36 -4.53 -6.53
N GLU A 95 -19.29 -4.81 -5.65
CA GLU A 95 -20.65 -5.08 -6.07
C GLU A 95 -21.51 -3.97 -5.49
N LYS A 96 -22.25 -3.28 -6.34
CA LYS A 96 -23.09 -2.18 -5.86
C LYS A 96 -24.28 -2.71 -5.09
N PHE A 97 -24.76 -1.90 -4.19
CA PHE A 97 -25.97 -2.23 -3.49
C PHE A 97 -27.17 -2.13 -4.39
#